data_47bab25204a174a7f1f818ee48170c82
#
_entry.id   47bab25204a174a7f1f818ee48170c82
#
_cell.length_a   1.000
_cell.length_b   1.000
_cell.length_c   1.000
_cell.angle_alpha   90.00
_cell.angle_beta   90.00
_cell.angle_gamma   90.00
#
_symmetry.space_group_name_H-M   'P 1'
#
loop_
_entity.id
_entity.type
_entity.pdbx_description
1 polymer ?
#
loop_
_entity_poly.entity_id
_entity_poly.type
_entity_poly.pdbx_seq_one_letter_code
_entity_poly.pdbx_strand_id
1 'polypeptide(L)'
;MKKSDIKYIVIGNGSNILVSDEGFRGVVVELGDGFSDYEFLQDSQDNSDEVLVKASAGMKLTRLGNQLAANGIAGFEFATGIPGCIGGAVRMNAGAYGGEFKDILVSAKVIDDEGVIRELSADELELGYRTSIVAKSNMIVLEATLKLRKGEPDIIRNNISELAAKRRQKQPLEYPSAGSTFKRPEGYFAAKLIEDAGLKGCARGGAQVSEKHAGFVVNKGDATAKDVCELTDYIKSEVMEKFGVGLELEVVKVGF
;
A
#
# COMPACT_ATOMS: atom_id res chain seq x y z
N MET A 1 23.10 -8.78 9.11
CA MET A 1 22.92 -7.38 9.56
C MET A 1 22.68 -7.29 11.06
N LYS A 2 21.86 -8.09 11.70
CA LYS A 2 21.69 -8.09 13.18
C LYS A 2 22.97 -8.34 13.99
N LYS A 3 23.89 -9.15 13.49
CA LYS A 3 25.19 -9.38 14.17
C LYS A 3 26.15 -8.19 14.11
N SER A 4 25.86 -7.16 13.33
CA SER A 4 26.74 -6.01 13.06
C SER A 4 26.16 -4.66 13.48
N ASP A 5 25.04 -4.64 14.20
CA ASP A 5 24.36 -3.41 14.68
C ASP A 5 24.03 -2.37 13.58
N ILE A 6 23.95 -2.83 12.33
CA ILE A 6 23.65 -1.98 11.18
C ILE A 6 22.14 -1.80 11.09
N LYS A 7 21.68 -0.55 11.16
CA LYS A 7 20.28 -0.20 10.88
C LYS A 7 19.92 -0.59 9.45
N TYR A 8 18.77 -1.18 9.26
CA TYR A 8 18.25 -1.46 7.91
C TYR A 8 16.74 -1.28 7.84
N ILE A 9 16.26 -1.03 6.64
CA ILE A 9 14.84 -1.09 6.29
C ILE A 9 14.66 -1.97 5.06
N VAL A 10 13.49 -2.60 4.96
CA VAL A 10 13.10 -3.34 3.76
C VAL A 10 11.94 -2.60 3.11
N ILE A 11 12.06 -2.34 1.82
CA ILE A 11 11.03 -1.67 1.02
C ILE A 11 10.65 -2.53 -0.18
N GLY A 12 9.45 -2.30 -0.69
CA GLY A 12 9.07 -2.73 -2.04
C GLY A 12 9.18 -1.54 -2.99
N ASN A 13 8.07 -1.16 -3.62
CA ASN A 13 8.05 -0.05 -4.60
C ASN A 13 8.17 1.37 -3.98
N GLY A 14 8.37 1.51 -2.68
CA GLY A 14 8.53 2.81 -2.02
C GLY A 14 7.30 3.73 -2.05
N SER A 15 6.15 3.24 -2.42
CA SER A 15 4.96 4.05 -2.72
C SER A 15 4.20 4.62 -1.53
N ASN A 16 4.60 4.28 -0.30
CA ASN A 16 3.99 4.75 0.94
C ASN A 16 5.02 5.24 1.96
N ILE A 17 6.14 5.79 1.49
CA ILE A 17 7.21 6.30 2.36
C ILE A 17 7.52 7.76 2.06
N LEU A 18 7.90 8.48 3.12
CA LEU A 18 8.52 9.80 3.07
C LEU A 18 9.91 9.68 3.67
N VAL A 19 10.95 9.88 2.84
CA VAL A 19 12.35 9.82 3.31
C VAL A 19 12.79 11.21 3.73
N SER A 20 13.46 11.30 4.88
CA SER A 20 14.05 12.55 5.38
C SER A 20 15.00 13.18 4.36
N ASP A 21 15.09 14.50 4.33
CA ASP A 21 16.03 15.23 3.49
C ASP A 21 17.50 14.88 3.82
N GLU A 22 17.77 14.42 5.06
CA GLU A 22 19.07 13.88 5.51
C GLU A 22 19.32 12.43 5.05
N GLY A 23 18.33 11.80 4.43
CA GLY A 23 18.35 10.41 4.02
C GLY A 23 18.18 9.42 5.19
N PHE A 24 18.40 8.14 4.90
CA PHE A 24 18.39 7.06 5.88
C PHE A 24 19.83 6.57 6.12
N ARG A 25 20.29 6.69 7.37
CA ARG A 25 21.65 6.25 7.74
C ARG A 25 21.65 4.78 8.10
N GLY A 26 21.68 3.94 7.07
CA GLY A 26 21.62 2.48 7.17
C GLY A 26 21.58 1.82 5.80
N VAL A 27 21.21 0.55 5.78
CA VAL A 27 21.05 -0.23 4.55
C VAL A 27 19.56 -0.23 4.15
N VAL A 28 19.28 0.10 2.90
CA VAL A 28 17.95 -0.06 2.31
C VAL A 28 17.98 -1.33 1.46
N VAL A 29 17.12 -2.29 1.78
CA VAL A 29 16.95 -3.52 1.02
C VAL A 29 15.65 -3.40 0.21
N GLU A 30 15.77 -3.38 -1.10
CA GLU A 30 14.61 -3.39 -1.99
C GLU A 30 14.27 -4.82 -2.39
N LEU A 31 13.04 -5.24 -2.13
CA LEU A 31 12.44 -6.44 -2.71
C LEU A 31 11.75 -6.03 -4.00
N GLY A 32 12.50 -6.03 -5.09
CA GLY A 32 12.07 -5.57 -6.41
C GLY A 32 11.97 -6.70 -7.45
N ASP A 33 12.28 -6.37 -8.70
CA ASP A 33 12.08 -7.28 -9.86
C ASP A 33 12.86 -8.59 -9.75
N GLY A 34 14.00 -8.64 -9.06
CA GLY A 34 14.74 -9.87 -8.77
C GLY A 34 14.07 -10.79 -7.74
N PHE A 35 12.97 -10.37 -7.13
CA PHE A 35 12.17 -11.13 -6.17
C PHE A 35 10.68 -10.99 -6.49
N SER A 36 10.30 -11.29 -7.75
CA SER A 36 8.98 -10.97 -8.30
C SER A 36 8.35 -12.11 -9.10
N ASP A 37 8.59 -13.36 -8.66
CA ASP A 37 7.98 -14.54 -9.25
C ASP A 37 6.56 -14.79 -8.74
N TYR A 38 5.78 -15.52 -9.53
CA TYR A 38 4.49 -16.05 -9.10
C TYR A 38 4.24 -17.41 -9.72
N GLU A 39 3.42 -18.22 -9.07
CA GLU A 39 3.00 -19.52 -9.58
C GLU A 39 1.56 -19.82 -9.22
N PHE A 40 0.88 -20.59 -10.06
CA PHE A 40 -0.41 -21.18 -9.74
C PHE A 40 -0.16 -22.48 -8.98
N LEU A 41 -0.70 -22.59 -7.78
CA LEU A 41 -0.67 -23.84 -7.01
C LEU A 41 -1.76 -24.75 -7.55
N GLN A 42 -1.38 -25.87 -8.18
CA GLN A 42 -2.32 -26.85 -8.66
C GLN A 42 -2.89 -27.64 -7.48
N ASP A 43 -4.19 -27.52 -7.26
CA ASP A 43 -4.90 -28.55 -6.51
C ASP A 43 -5.29 -29.66 -7.48
N SER A 44 -4.63 -30.82 -7.37
CA SER A 44 -4.69 -31.90 -8.35
C SER A 44 -6.04 -32.69 -8.34
N GLN A 45 -7.02 -32.28 -7.55
CA GLN A 45 -8.27 -33.05 -7.35
C GLN A 45 -9.56 -32.22 -7.38
N ASP A 46 -9.51 -30.89 -7.58
CA ASP A 46 -10.72 -30.10 -7.42
C ASP A 46 -11.18 -29.41 -8.73
N ASN A 47 -12.41 -29.74 -9.14
CA ASN A 47 -13.17 -29.01 -10.17
C ASN A 47 -13.70 -27.66 -9.65
N SER A 48 -13.10 -27.12 -8.59
CA SER A 48 -13.55 -25.85 -8.00
C SER A 48 -13.19 -24.65 -8.89
N ASP A 49 -13.97 -23.61 -8.79
CA ASP A 49 -13.66 -22.32 -9.42
C ASP A 49 -12.56 -21.57 -8.65
N GLU A 50 -12.09 -22.09 -7.51
CA GLU A 50 -11.04 -21.51 -6.71
C GLU A 50 -9.66 -21.75 -7.32
N VAL A 51 -8.78 -20.75 -7.25
CA VAL A 51 -7.41 -20.80 -7.74
C VAL A 51 -6.48 -20.24 -6.68
N LEU A 52 -5.52 -21.03 -6.25
CA LEU A 52 -4.45 -20.56 -5.36
C LEU A 52 -3.29 -20.01 -6.18
N VAL A 53 -2.88 -18.80 -5.82
CA VAL A 53 -1.76 -18.11 -6.46
C VAL A 53 -0.75 -17.74 -5.39
N LYS A 54 0.49 -18.22 -5.55
CA LYS A 54 1.60 -17.80 -4.71
C LYS A 54 2.42 -16.74 -5.43
N ALA A 55 2.75 -15.65 -4.75
CA ALA A 55 3.52 -14.55 -5.32
C ALA A 55 4.58 -14.05 -4.35
N SER A 56 5.78 -13.77 -4.87
CA SER A 56 6.90 -13.21 -4.12
C SER A 56 6.65 -11.77 -3.71
N ALA A 57 7.24 -11.35 -2.59
CA ALA A 57 6.98 -10.05 -1.97
C ALA A 57 7.30 -8.84 -2.86
N GLY A 58 8.27 -8.93 -3.76
CA GLY A 58 8.64 -7.89 -4.72
C GLY A 58 7.73 -7.80 -5.95
N MET A 59 6.82 -8.76 -6.15
CA MET A 59 5.90 -8.75 -7.28
C MET A 59 5.00 -7.51 -7.24
N LYS A 60 5.06 -6.68 -8.29
CA LYS A 60 4.22 -5.48 -8.42
C LYS A 60 2.76 -5.86 -8.61
N LEU A 61 1.86 -5.23 -7.86
CA LEU A 61 0.43 -5.54 -7.89
C LEU A 61 -0.17 -5.35 -9.29
N THR A 62 0.23 -4.29 -10.00
CA THR A 62 -0.21 -4.05 -11.39
C THR A 62 0.24 -5.16 -12.33
N ARG A 63 1.49 -5.65 -12.19
CA ARG A 63 2.01 -6.73 -13.03
C ARG A 63 1.26 -8.03 -12.76
N LEU A 64 1.11 -8.39 -11.48
CA LEU A 64 0.36 -9.60 -11.11
C LEU A 64 -1.09 -9.54 -11.61
N GLY A 65 -1.80 -8.42 -11.36
CA GLY A 65 -3.19 -8.27 -11.78
C GLY A 65 -3.39 -8.41 -13.28
N ASN A 66 -2.49 -7.86 -14.10
CA ASN A 66 -2.54 -8.02 -15.56
C ASN A 66 -2.28 -9.48 -15.99
N GLN A 67 -1.36 -10.18 -15.33
CA GLN A 67 -1.10 -11.59 -15.60
C GLN A 67 -2.30 -12.48 -15.20
N LEU A 68 -2.90 -12.21 -14.04
CA LEU A 68 -4.10 -12.91 -13.59
C LEU A 68 -5.27 -12.70 -14.57
N ALA A 69 -5.50 -11.46 -15.01
CA ALA A 69 -6.54 -11.14 -15.99
C ALA A 69 -6.31 -11.86 -17.34
N ALA A 70 -5.04 -11.96 -17.80
CA ALA A 70 -4.71 -12.67 -19.01
C ALA A 70 -4.98 -14.18 -18.91
N ASN A 71 -4.89 -14.73 -17.70
CA ASN A 71 -5.16 -16.14 -17.41
C ASN A 71 -6.62 -16.41 -16.96
N GLY A 72 -7.50 -15.42 -17.00
CA GLY A 72 -8.90 -15.58 -16.61
C GLY A 72 -9.08 -15.79 -15.09
N ILE A 73 -8.23 -15.17 -14.27
CA ILE A 73 -8.31 -15.24 -12.81
C ILE A 73 -8.83 -13.92 -12.26
N ALA A 74 -9.99 -13.98 -11.63
CA ALA A 74 -10.73 -12.85 -11.05
C ALA A 74 -10.51 -12.76 -9.52
N GLY A 75 -10.83 -11.59 -8.95
CA GLY A 75 -10.78 -11.30 -7.51
C GLY A 75 -9.61 -10.43 -7.09
N PHE A 76 -8.69 -10.10 -8.01
CA PHE A 76 -7.53 -9.25 -7.74
C PHE A 76 -7.65 -7.84 -8.35
N GLU A 77 -8.75 -7.53 -9.03
CA GLU A 77 -8.95 -6.31 -9.82
C GLU A 77 -8.75 -5.03 -8.98
N PHE A 78 -9.22 -5.04 -7.72
CA PHE A 78 -9.11 -3.90 -6.80
C PHE A 78 -7.66 -3.49 -6.53
N ALA A 79 -6.75 -4.47 -6.51
CA ALA A 79 -5.34 -4.28 -6.19
C ALA A 79 -4.50 -3.80 -7.39
N THR A 80 -4.95 -4.09 -8.63
CA THR A 80 -4.19 -3.83 -9.86
C THR A 80 -3.78 -2.37 -10.03
N GLY A 81 -4.59 -1.44 -9.52
CA GLY A 81 -4.29 0.00 -9.57
C GLY A 81 -3.41 0.52 -8.43
N ILE A 82 -3.09 -0.26 -7.41
CA ILE A 82 -2.27 0.17 -6.27
C ILE A 82 -0.79 0.13 -6.67
N PRO A 83 -0.02 1.23 -6.52
CA PRO A 83 1.39 1.30 -6.95
C PRO A 83 2.32 0.65 -5.92
N GLY A 84 2.08 -0.59 -5.53
CA GLY A 84 2.83 -1.32 -4.53
C GLY A 84 3.26 -2.71 -4.98
N CYS A 85 3.93 -3.42 -4.09
CA CYS A 85 4.31 -4.82 -4.23
C CYS A 85 3.55 -5.68 -3.23
N ILE A 86 3.51 -6.99 -3.46
CA ILE A 86 2.84 -7.99 -2.61
C ILE A 86 3.25 -7.85 -1.13
N GLY A 87 4.55 -7.75 -0.83
CA GLY A 87 5.01 -7.65 0.57
C GLY A 87 4.49 -6.41 1.28
N GLY A 88 4.50 -5.24 0.60
CA GLY A 88 3.92 -4.01 1.12
C GLY A 88 2.40 -4.10 1.27
N ALA A 89 1.73 -4.78 0.35
CA ALA A 89 0.29 -4.96 0.38
C ALA A 89 -0.16 -5.85 1.55
N VAL A 90 0.54 -6.94 1.83
CA VAL A 90 0.31 -7.79 3.03
C VAL A 90 0.56 -6.98 4.30
N ARG A 91 1.72 -6.29 4.39
CA ARG A 91 2.07 -5.47 5.56
C ARG A 91 0.98 -4.46 5.92
N MET A 92 0.40 -3.80 4.91
CA MET A 92 -0.58 -2.72 5.09
C MET A 92 -2.03 -3.19 5.00
N ASN A 93 -2.29 -4.48 4.78
CA ASN A 93 -3.61 -4.94 4.36
C ASN A 93 -4.17 -4.00 3.28
N ALA A 94 -3.43 -3.86 2.18
CA ALA A 94 -3.74 -2.88 1.16
C ALA A 94 -5.13 -3.11 0.57
N GLY A 95 -5.89 -2.05 0.38
CA GLY A 95 -7.24 -2.14 -0.15
C GLY A 95 -7.65 -0.88 -0.91
N ALA A 96 -8.53 -1.08 -1.88
CA ALA A 96 -9.12 -0.03 -2.69
C ALA A 96 -10.48 -0.49 -3.24
N TYR A 97 -11.39 0.45 -3.46
CA TYR A 97 -12.69 0.18 -4.13
C TYR A 97 -13.52 -0.95 -3.51
N GLY A 98 -13.44 -1.12 -2.20
CA GLY A 98 -14.23 -2.09 -1.45
C GLY A 98 -13.62 -3.48 -1.29
N GLY A 99 -12.45 -3.76 -1.91
CA GLY A 99 -11.66 -4.97 -1.68
C GLY A 99 -10.40 -4.66 -0.87
N GLU A 100 -9.91 -5.62 -0.12
CA GLU A 100 -8.65 -5.55 0.62
C GLU A 100 -7.93 -6.90 0.66
N PHE A 101 -6.65 -6.90 1.01
CA PHE A 101 -5.84 -8.12 0.95
C PHE A 101 -6.38 -9.23 1.86
N LYS A 102 -6.94 -8.90 3.01
CA LYS A 102 -7.54 -9.90 3.92
C LYS A 102 -8.66 -10.71 3.26
N ASP A 103 -9.33 -10.18 2.22
CA ASP A 103 -10.44 -10.86 1.55
C ASP A 103 -9.95 -12.01 0.66
N ILE A 104 -8.65 -11.98 0.27
CA ILE A 104 -8.06 -12.92 -0.67
C ILE A 104 -6.82 -13.64 -0.15
N LEU A 105 -6.24 -13.21 0.98
CA LEU A 105 -5.01 -13.77 1.52
C LEU A 105 -5.30 -15.06 2.31
N VAL A 106 -4.58 -16.13 1.98
CA VAL A 106 -4.61 -17.41 2.70
C VAL A 106 -3.50 -17.48 3.74
N SER A 107 -2.27 -17.18 3.30
CA SER A 107 -1.10 -17.20 4.16
C SER A 107 -0.01 -16.27 3.62
N ALA A 108 0.96 -15.97 4.46
CA ALA A 108 2.20 -15.33 4.03
C ALA A 108 3.41 -16.01 4.68
N LYS A 109 4.43 -16.23 3.87
CA LYS A 109 5.74 -16.62 4.37
C LYS A 109 6.51 -15.37 4.79
N VAL A 110 6.97 -15.35 6.02
CA VAL A 110 7.69 -14.21 6.60
C VAL A 110 9.03 -14.68 7.16
N ILE A 111 9.99 -13.77 7.25
CA ILE A 111 11.21 -13.97 8.04
C ILE A 111 11.12 -13.05 9.26
N ASP A 112 11.34 -13.62 10.44
CA ASP A 112 11.31 -12.88 11.69
C ASP A 112 12.65 -12.25 12.05
N ASP A 113 12.66 -11.60 13.20
CA ASP A 113 13.86 -10.95 13.75
C ASP A 113 15.01 -11.90 14.07
N GLU A 114 14.75 -13.18 14.30
CA GLU A 114 15.75 -14.19 14.57
C GLU A 114 16.31 -14.80 13.28
N GLY A 115 15.72 -14.44 12.12
CA GLY A 115 16.06 -14.98 10.81
C GLY A 115 15.36 -16.31 10.53
N VAL A 116 14.33 -16.65 11.33
CA VAL A 116 13.53 -17.87 11.12
C VAL A 116 12.41 -17.58 10.12
N ILE A 117 12.30 -18.45 9.12
CA ILE A 117 11.23 -18.40 8.16
C ILE A 117 10.00 -19.11 8.75
N ARG A 118 8.87 -18.42 8.73
CA ARG A 118 7.57 -18.92 9.20
C ARG A 118 6.52 -18.71 8.13
N GLU A 119 5.54 -19.58 8.09
CA GLU A 119 4.32 -19.36 7.34
C GLU A 119 3.20 -18.99 8.33
N LEU A 120 2.59 -17.84 8.13
CA LEU A 120 1.50 -17.33 8.94
C LEU A 120 0.20 -17.39 8.13
N SER A 121 -0.84 -17.94 8.71
CA SER A 121 -2.20 -17.92 8.15
C SER A 121 -2.76 -16.49 8.13
N ALA A 122 -3.86 -16.28 7.39
CA ALA A 122 -4.56 -15.00 7.36
C ALA A 122 -4.99 -14.53 8.77
N ASP A 123 -5.41 -15.46 9.63
CA ASP A 123 -5.79 -15.14 11.02
C ASP A 123 -4.59 -14.69 11.85
N GLU A 124 -3.46 -15.40 11.75
CA GLU A 124 -2.23 -15.05 12.47
C GLU A 124 -1.61 -13.73 11.98
N LEU A 125 -1.94 -13.30 10.77
CA LEU A 125 -1.49 -12.02 10.22
C LEU A 125 -2.22 -10.82 10.82
N GLU A 126 -3.32 -11.01 11.59
CA GLU A 126 -4.08 -9.94 12.25
C GLU A 126 -4.38 -8.75 11.32
N LEU A 127 -4.85 -9.05 10.11
CA LEU A 127 -5.09 -8.03 9.10
C LEU A 127 -6.23 -7.09 9.50
N GLY A 128 -5.91 -5.82 9.64
CA GLY A 128 -6.86 -4.75 9.96
C GLY A 128 -6.71 -3.57 9.00
N TYR A 129 -7.45 -2.49 9.24
CA TYR A 129 -7.37 -1.29 8.42
C TYR A 129 -5.95 -0.68 8.48
N ARG A 130 -5.22 -0.77 7.37
CA ARG A 130 -3.83 -0.30 7.20
C ARG A 130 -2.87 -0.85 8.26
N THR A 131 -3.07 -2.10 8.67
CA THR A 131 -2.21 -2.77 9.66
C THR A 131 -2.22 -4.29 9.49
N SER A 132 -1.18 -4.92 10.03
CA SER A 132 -1.01 -6.37 10.18
C SER A 132 -0.04 -6.64 11.33
N ILE A 133 0.13 -7.89 11.73
CA ILE A 133 1.22 -8.27 12.66
C ILE A 133 2.59 -7.90 12.09
N VAL A 134 2.77 -7.99 10.75
CA VAL A 134 4.01 -7.59 10.06
C VAL A 134 4.27 -6.08 10.20
N ALA A 135 3.23 -5.25 10.24
CA ALA A 135 3.38 -3.81 10.44
C ALA A 135 3.76 -3.44 11.89
N LYS A 136 3.31 -4.27 12.86
CA LYS A 136 3.55 -4.10 14.30
C LYS A 136 4.86 -4.74 14.77
N SER A 137 5.50 -5.54 13.93
CA SER A 137 6.75 -6.27 14.21
C SER A 137 7.83 -5.91 13.20
N ASN A 138 9.02 -6.50 13.36
CA ASN A 138 10.10 -6.37 12.38
C ASN A 138 10.12 -7.51 11.35
N MET A 139 9.03 -8.24 11.19
CA MET A 139 8.91 -9.30 10.20
C MET A 139 8.95 -8.74 8.79
N ILE A 140 9.52 -9.53 7.88
CA ILE A 140 9.60 -9.20 6.45
C ILE A 140 8.81 -10.27 5.69
N VAL A 141 7.86 -9.85 4.88
CA VAL A 141 7.13 -10.75 3.98
C VAL A 141 8.06 -11.20 2.86
N LEU A 142 8.09 -12.50 2.60
CA LEU A 142 8.83 -13.11 1.50
C LEU A 142 7.90 -13.51 0.36
N GLU A 143 6.77 -14.14 0.69
CA GLU A 143 5.76 -14.63 -0.27
C GLU A 143 4.36 -14.48 0.33
N ALA A 144 3.35 -14.44 -0.51
CA ALA A 144 1.95 -14.51 -0.12
C ALA A 144 1.21 -15.53 -0.98
N THR A 145 0.33 -16.32 -0.36
CA THR A 145 -0.61 -17.23 -1.04
C THR A 145 -1.98 -16.58 -1.03
N LEU A 146 -2.53 -16.39 -2.22
CA LEU A 146 -3.80 -15.74 -2.48
C LEU A 146 -4.82 -16.77 -2.95
N LYS A 147 -6.07 -16.65 -2.48
CA LYS A 147 -7.21 -17.42 -2.96
C LYS A 147 -8.07 -16.53 -3.85
N LEU A 148 -8.11 -16.89 -5.12
CA LEU A 148 -8.80 -16.19 -6.19
C LEU A 148 -9.79 -17.14 -6.86
N ARG A 149 -10.41 -16.73 -7.97
CA ARG A 149 -11.39 -17.54 -8.68
C ARG A 149 -11.21 -17.45 -10.19
N LYS A 150 -11.65 -18.48 -10.91
CA LYS A 150 -11.78 -18.42 -12.36
C LYS A 150 -12.81 -17.37 -12.77
N GLY A 151 -12.62 -16.76 -13.93
CA GLY A 151 -13.52 -15.76 -14.48
C GLY A 151 -13.24 -15.51 -15.95
N GLU A 152 -14.10 -14.71 -16.58
CA GLU A 152 -13.98 -14.36 -17.99
C GLU A 152 -12.94 -13.24 -18.17
N PRO A 153 -11.86 -13.46 -18.98
CA PRO A 153 -10.78 -12.48 -19.16
C PRO A 153 -11.24 -11.09 -19.58
N ASP A 154 -12.25 -11.00 -20.43
CA ASP A 154 -12.77 -9.72 -20.92
C ASP A 154 -13.50 -8.95 -19.82
N ILE A 155 -14.27 -9.64 -18.98
CA ILE A 155 -14.95 -9.05 -17.82
C ILE A 155 -13.92 -8.53 -16.84
N ILE A 156 -12.87 -9.32 -16.53
CA ILE A 156 -11.81 -8.93 -15.60
C ILE A 156 -11.07 -7.69 -16.13
N ARG A 157 -10.67 -7.68 -17.41
CA ARG A 157 -10.01 -6.53 -18.05
C ARG A 157 -10.87 -5.27 -18.02
N ASN A 158 -12.18 -5.40 -18.27
CA ASN A 158 -13.11 -4.29 -18.20
C ASN A 158 -13.19 -3.72 -16.77
N ASN A 159 -13.31 -4.57 -15.75
CA ASN A 159 -13.30 -4.16 -14.35
C ASN A 159 -12.02 -3.40 -13.98
N ILE A 160 -10.85 -3.93 -14.35
CA ILE A 160 -9.56 -3.25 -14.14
C ILE A 160 -9.54 -1.88 -14.82
N SER A 161 -10.01 -1.79 -16.08
CA SER A 161 -10.06 -0.54 -16.84
C SER A 161 -10.98 0.50 -16.19
N GLU A 162 -12.16 0.08 -15.72
CA GLU A 162 -13.10 0.96 -15.00
C GLU A 162 -12.48 1.49 -13.69
N LEU A 163 -11.85 0.61 -12.89
CA LEU A 163 -11.19 1.01 -11.66
C LEU A 163 -10.03 1.98 -11.93
N ALA A 164 -9.25 1.72 -12.98
CA ALA A 164 -8.19 2.62 -13.42
C ALA A 164 -8.73 3.99 -13.88
N ALA A 165 -9.87 4.01 -14.59
CA ALA A 165 -10.53 5.25 -15.00
C ALA A 165 -11.04 6.05 -13.79
N LYS A 166 -11.71 5.39 -12.82
CA LYS A 166 -12.14 6.00 -11.56
C LYS A 166 -10.95 6.59 -10.78
N ARG A 167 -9.81 5.89 -10.79
CA ARG A 167 -8.59 6.36 -10.14
C ARG A 167 -8.03 7.61 -10.82
N ARG A 168 -7.87 7.59 -12.15
CA ARG A 168 -7.41 8.77 -12.91
C ARG A 168 -8.32 9.98 -12.71
N GLN A 169 -9.64 9.76 -12.63
CA GLN A 169 -10.59 10.84 -12.39
C GLN A 169 -10.47 11.46 -10.99
N LYS A 170 -10.24 10.63 -9.96
CA LYS A 170 -10.33 11.05 -8.55
C LYS A 170 -9.00 11.37 -7.88
N GLN A 171 -7.88 10.81 -8.35
CA GLN A 171 -6.57 10.96 -7.70
C GLN A 171 -5.64 11.85 -8.53
N PRO A 172 -4.74 12.61 -7.89
CA PRO A 172 -3.79 13.53 -8.55
C PRO A 172 -2.57 12.77 -9.09
N LEU A 173 -2.80 11.86 -10.05
CA LEU A 173 -1.74 10.98 -10.60
C LEU A 173 -0.71 11.73 -11.45
N GLU A 174 -0.99 12.98 -11.79
CA GLU A 174 -0.12 13.89 -12.52
C GLU A 174 1.04 14.45 -11.67
N TYR A 175 0.97 14.30 -10.35
CA TYR A 175 2.00 14.76 -9.42
C TYR A 175 2.55 13.62 -8.57
N PRO A 176 3.85 13.63 -8.23
CA PRO A 176 4.41 12.69 -7.26
C PRO A 176 3.74 12.84 -5.89
N SER A 177 3.42 11.70 -5.28
CA SER A 177 2.89 11.63 -3.91
C SER A 177 3.13 10.25 -3.31
N ALA A 178 3.04 10.13 -1.99
CA ALA A 178 3.07 8.86 -1.28
C ALA A 178 1.66 8.23 -1.09
N GLY A 179 0.71 8.54 -1.98
CA GLY A 179 -0.67 8.08 -1.89
C GLY A 179 -1.52 8.89 -0.92
N SER A 180 -2.51 8.25 -0.29
CA SER A 180 -3.30 8.88 0.77
C SER A 180 -2.41 9.23 1.96
N THR A 181 -2.40 10.51 2.33
CA THR A 181 -1.48 11.01 3.36
C THR A 181 -1.90 10.62 4.77
N PHE A 182 -3.21 10.54 5.01
CA PHE A 182 -3.78 10.25 6.33
C PHE A 182 -4.68 9.02 6.31
N LYS A 183 -4.65 8.26 7.40
CA LYS A 183 -5.60 7.19 7.67
C LYS A 183 -7.01 7.77 7.81
N ARG A 184 -8.02 6.94 7.58
CA ARG A 184 -9.42 7.29 7.85
C ARG A 184 -9.64 7.30 9.37
N PRO A 185 -10.04 8.46 9.97
CA PRO A 185 -10.46 8.47 11.37
C PRO A 185 -11.77 7.69 11.55
N GLU A 186 -11.99 7.17 12.73
CA GLU A 186 -13.24 6.48 13.05
C GLU A 186 -14.45 7.41 12.87
N GLY A 187 -15.44 6.94 12.12
CA GLY A 187 -16.66 7.70 11.81
C GLY A 187 -16.50 8.83 10.78
N TYR A 188 -15.29 9.07 10.27
CA TYR A 188 -15.00 10.19 9.36
C TYR A 188 -14.21 9.77 8.12
N PHE A 189 -14.07 10.69 7.17
CA PHE A 189 -13.17 10.59 6.02
C PHE A 189 -12.13 11.71 6.10
N ALA A 190 -10.85 11.39 6.21
CA ALA A 190 -9.78 12.40 6.31
C ALA A 190 -9.84 13.43 5.17
N ALA A 191 -10.02 12.97 3.92
CA ALA A 191 -10.12 13.87 2.77
C ALA A 191 -11.30 14.86 2.89
N LYS A 192 -12.44 14.42 3.43
CA LYS A 192 -13.62 15.29 3.63
C LYS A 192 -13.36 16.33 4.70
N LEU A 193 -12.77 15.94 5.84
CA LEU A 193 -12.39 16.88 6.91
C LEU A 193 -11.41 17.94 6.40
N ILE A 194 -10.40 17.55 5.63
CA ILE A 194 -9.39 18.45 5.05
C ILE A 194 -10.04 19.42 4.05
N GLU A 195 -10.97 18.92 3.22
CA GLU A 195 -11.72 19.74 2.28
C GLU A 195 -12.65 20.73 2.99
N ASP A 196 -13.40 20.29 4.01
CA ASP A 196 -14.30 21.12 4.81
C ASP A 196 -13.54 22.15 5.67
N ALA A 197 -12.30 21.83 6.03
CA ALA A 197 -11.40 22.80 6.65
C ALA A 197 -10.94 23.91 5.66
N GLY A 198 -11.23 23.78 4.37
CA GLY A 198 -10.81 24.75 3.34
C GLY A 198 -9.34 24.63 2.94
N LEU A 199 -8.72 23.45 3.12
CA LEU A 199 -7.27 23.26 2.95
C LEU A 199 -6.85 22.77 1.55
N LYS A 200 -7.77 22.56 0.61
CA LYS A 200 -7.39 22.29 -0.80
C LYS A 200 -6.51 23.39 -1.34
N GLY A 201 -5.43 23.03 -2.01
CA GLY A 201 -4.46 23.99 -2.55
C GLY A 201 -3.50 24.63 -1.52
N CYS A 202 -3.74 24.41 -0.21
CA CYS A 202 -2.82 24.88 0.82
C CYS A 202 -1.41 24.28 0.62
N ALA A 203 -0.38 25.12 0.72
CA ALA A 203 0.99 24.71 0.42
C ALA A 203 1.99 25.11 1.50
N ARG A 204 3.09 24.35 1.59
CA ARG A 204 4.32 24.69 2.31
C ARG A 204 5.49 24.32 1.41
N GLY A 205 6.35 25.29 1.07
CA GLY A 205 7.38 25.07 0.06
C GLY A 205 6.82 24.45 -1.21
N GLY A 206 7.40 23.35 -1.66
CA GLY A 206 6.95 22.61 -2.84
C GLY A 206 5.80 21.60 -2.57
N ALA A 207 5.43 21.36 -1.32
CA ALA A 207 4.34 20.45 -0.94
C ALA A 207 2.98 21.15 -0.95
N GLN A 208 1.95 20.50 -1.50
CA GLN A 208 0.61 21.07 -1.60
C GLN A 208 -0.47 20.02 -1.31
N VAL A 209 -1.54 20.41 -0.60
CA VAL A 209 -2.79 19.62 -0.57
C VAL A 209 -3.40 19.63 -1.97
N SER A 210 -3.62 18.45 -2.54
CA SER A 210 -4.16 18.35 -3.89
C SER A 210 -5.53 18.99 -3.99
N GLU A 211 -5.73 19.82 -5.00
CA GLU A 211 -7.03 20.42 -5.33
C GLU A 211 -8.03 19.36 -5.84
N LYS A 212 -7.51 18.28 -6.45
CA LYS A 212 -8.32 17.19 -6.98
C LYS A 212 -8.82 16.26 -5.88
N HIS A 213 -7.97 15.96 -4.87
CA HIS A 213 -8.32 15.05 -3.77
C HIS A 213 -7.60 15.48 -2.48
N ALA A 214 -8.33 16.08 -1.56
CA ALA A 214 -7.76 16.67 -0.33
C ALA A 214 -7.02 15.68 0.59
N GLY A 215 -7.23 14.37 0.44
CA GLY A 215 -6.48 13.34 1.18
C GLY A 215 -5.05 13.09 0.68
N PHE A 216 -4.61 13.80 -0.37
CA PHE A 216 -3.28 13.68 -0.96
C PHE A 216 -2.47 14.96 -0.76
N VAL A 217 -1.28 14.82 -0.21
CA VAL A 217 -0.23 15.84 -0.31
C VAL A 217 0.65 15.47 -1.50
N VAL A 218 0.78 16.40 -2.43
CA VAL A 218 1.52 16.22 -3.69
C VAL A 218 2.77 17.08 -3.71
N ASN A 219 3.79 16.63 -4.43
CA ASN A 219 4.95 17.44 -4.78
C ASN A 219 4.64 18.23 -6.06
N LYS A 220 4.50 19.55 -5.93
CA LYS A 220 4.24 20.47 -7.06
C LYS A 220 5.51 20.93 -7.75
N GLY A 221 6.68 20.65 -7.17
CA GLY A 221 8.00 21.00 -7.63
C GLY A 221 8.93 21.21 -6.45
N ASP A 222 10.01 20.47 -6.39
CA ASP A 222 11.11 20.60 -5.43
C ASP A 222 10.68 20.55 -3.94
N ALA A 223 9.59 19.84 -3.62
CA ALA A 223 9.17 19.66 -2.23
C ALA A 223 10.21 18.87 -1.44
N THR A 224 10.62 19.42 -0.32
CA THR A 224 11.44 18.71 0.67
C THR A 224 10.58 17.85 1.58
N ALA A 225 11.19 16.87 2.25
CA ALA A 225 10.48 16.10 3.27
C ALA A 225 10.04 16.99 4.44
N LYS A 226 10.78 18.04 4.73
CA LYS A 226 10.42 19.06 5.70
C LYS A 226 9.13 19.77 5.30
N ASP A 227 8.98 20.20 4.05
CA ASP A 227 7.78 20.85 3.54
C ASP A 227 6.54 19.96 3.73
N VAL A 228 6.66 18.67 3.41
CA VAL A 228 5.59 17.70 3.60
C VAL A 228 5.24 17.54 5.09
N CYS A 229 6.24 17.50 5.97
CA CYS A 229 6.02 17.40 7.42
C CYS A 229 5.31 18.64 7.95
N GLU A 230 5.79 19.85 7.63
CA GLU A 230 5.18 21.10 8.06
C GLU A 230 3.73 21.22 7.55
N LEU A 231 3.47 20.85 6.31
CA LEU A 231 2.12 20.87 5.75
C LEU A 231 1.21 19.85 6.45
N THR A 232 1.69 18.63 6.69
CA THR A 232 0.88 17.60 7.37
C THR A 232 0.59 17.94 8.81
N ASP A 233 1.52 18.57 9.54
CA ASP A 233 1.31 19.01 10.90
C ASP A 233 0.35 20.21 10.96
N TYR A 234 0.41 21.13 10.01
CA TYR A 234 -0.57 22.20 9.86
C TYR A 234 -1.99 21.64 9.57
N ILE A 235 -2.12 20.66 8.65
CA ILE A 235 -3.40 20.00 8.36
C ILE A 235 -3.99 19.37 9.63
N LYS A 236 -3.17 18.66 10.43
CA LYS A 236 -3.61 18.05 11.69
C LYS A 236 -4.12 19.08 12.67
N SER A 237 -3.43 20.22 12.83
CA SER A 237 -3.84 21.28 13.76
C SER A 237 -5.15 21.91 13.34
N GLU A 238 -5.32 22.25 12.07
CA GLU A 238 -6.56 22.85 11.53
C GLU A 238 -7.77 21.93 11.66
N VAL A 239 -7.60 20.63 11.35
CA VAL A 239 -8.69 19.66 11.47
C VAL A 239 -9.05 19.40 12.93
N MET A 240 -8.06 19.35 13.83
CA MET A 240 -8.30 19.24 15.27
C MET A 240 -9.03 20.46 15.81
N GLU A 241 -8.62 21.67 15.44
CA GLU A 241 -9.24 22.92 15.88
C GLU A 241 -10.70 23.05 15.41
N LYS A 242 -10.96 22.73 14.13
CA LYS A 242 -12.30 22.91 13.53
C LYS A 242 -13.29 21.82 13.87
N PHE A 243 -12.82 20.57 14.02
CA PHE A 243 -13.70 19.41 14.12
C PHE A 243 -13.46 18.53 15.35
N GLY A 244 -12.41 18.79 16.13
CA GLY A 244 -12.04 17.96 17.29
C GLY A 244 -11.57 16.55 16.90
N VAL A 245 -11.15 16.32 15.65
CA VAL A 245 -10.77 15.00 15.11
C VAL A 245 -9.27 14.96 14.87
N GLY A 246 -8.60 13.98 15.49
CA GLY A 246 -7.18 13.71 15.27
C GLY A 246 -6.93 12.98 13.95
N LEU A 247 -5.98 13.46 13.14
CA LEU A 247 -5.52 12.77 11.94
C LEU A 247 -4.21 12.05 12.19
N GLU A 248 -4.13 10.78 11.77
CA GLU A 248 -2.91 9.97 11.77
C GLU A 248 -2.36 9.83 10.35
N LEU A 249 -1.02 9.93 10.21
CA LEU A 249 -0.37 9.66 8.93
C LEU A 249 -0.51 8.19 8.52
N GLU A 250 -0.86 7.94 7.26
CA GLU A 250 -0.75 6.63 6.63
C GLU A 250 0.67 6.45 6.04
N VAL A 251 1.29 7.54 5.61
CA VAL A 251 2.65 7.57 5.06
C VAL A 251 3.68 7.27 6.15
N VAL A 252 4.59 6.35 5.86
CA VAL A 252 5.66 5.94 6.78
C VAL A 252 6.87 6.86 6.63
N LYS A 253 7.28 7.50 7.72
CA LYS A 253 8.48 8.34 7.77
C LYS A 253 9.73 7.48 7.93
N VAL A 254 10.77 7.76 7.15
CA VAL A 254 12.05 7.05 7.13
C VAL A 254 13.20 8.02 7.28
N GLY A 255 14.09 7.80 8.27
CA GLY A 255 15.28 8.63 8.48
C GLY A 255 15.05 9.91 9.28
N PHE A 256 13.88 10.07 9.91
CA PHE A 256 13.55 11.21 10.78
C PHE A 256 14.00 10.96 12.20
#